data_d0740bc8f55291c9dceae1a00edf6079
#
_entry.id   d0740bc8f55291c9dceae1a00edf6079
#
_cell.length_a   1.000
_cell.length_b   1.000
_cell.length_c   1.000
_cell.angle_alpha   90.00
_cell.angle_beta   90.00
_cell.angle_gamma   90.00
#
_symmetry.space_group_name_H-M   'P 1'
#
loop_
_entity.id
_entity.type
_entity.pdbx_description
1 polymer ?
#
loop_
_entity_poly.entity_id
_entity_poly.type
_entity_poly.pdbx_seq_one_letter_code
_entity_poly.pdbx_strand_id
1 'polypeptide(L)'
;MIAGHKNIVLWFSGGKDSMACLYLLKDHLSDITVLWANTGKNYPELLDTVSRAKKLCPNFVEIKTNRDAQWKENGLPSDIVPIDYTKIGQGVTCKKKVMIQSYLQCCWENISSPLFEKSKELGATLIVRGQRANESHRSDSENGYMQDGIQFWHPIEGWTKGQVLDFLRAEMGNLPDHYKLDHSSMDCWDCTAFAAHSHDRAEYMKVYYPVKYKQYQKKLNKVCGAITDAYKQYIRLIKD
;
A
#
# COMPACT_ATOMS: atom_id res chain seq x y z
N MET A 1 -1.82 -1.72 -26.08
CA MET A 1 -0.64 -1.38 -25.28
C MET A 1 0.21 -2.61 -24.90
N ILE A 2 -0.39 -3.80 -24.74
CA ILE A 2 0.35 -5.06 -24.44
C ILE A 2 1.22 -5.51 -25.63
N ALA A 3 0.74 -5.31 -26.85
CA ALA A 3 1.45 -5.68 -28.06
C ALA A 3 2.81 -4.94 -28.16
N GLY A 4 3.89 -5.71 -28.30
CA GLY A 4 5.25 -5.18 -28.37
C GLY A 4 6.05 -5.26 -27.08
N HIS A 5 5.40 -5.53 -25.93
CA HIS A 5 6.08 -5.76 -24.66
C HIS A 5 6.37 -7.24 -24.40
N LYS A 6 7.48 -7.49 -23.70
CA LYS A 6 7.88 -8.82 -23.22
C LYS A 6 7.90 -8.81 -21.70
N ASN A 7 7.61 -9.98 -21.08
CA ASN A 7 7.64 -10.11 -19.63
C ASN A 7 6.81 -9.01 -18.93
N ILE A 8 5.51 -8.99 -19.22
CA ILE A 8 4.57 -8.03 -18.64
C ILE A 8 4.32 -8.40 -17.18
N VAL A 9 4.35 -7.41 -16.30
CA VAL A 9 4.14 -7.60 -14.86
C VAL A 9 2.94 -6.78 -14.40
N LEU A 10 2.01 -7.40 -13.68
CA LEU A 10 0.95 -6.71 -12.95
C LEU A 10 1.33 -6.59 -11.46
N TRP A 11 1.47 -5.37 -10.95
CA TRP A 11 1.58 -5.14 -9.51
C TRP A 11 0.20 -5.23 -8.87
N PHE A 12 0.04 -6.26 -8.07
CA PHE A 12 -1.24 -6.63 -7.49
C PHE A 12 -1.25 -6.35 -5.99
N SER A 13 -2.14 -5.46 -5.54
CA SER A 13 -2.31 -5.15 -4.11
C SER A 13 -3.43 -5.94 -3.44
N GLY A 14 -4.31 -6.58 -4.22
CA GLY A 14 -5.54 -7.21 -3.72
C GLY A 14 -6.70 -6.25 -3.51
N GLY A 15 -6.49 -4.95 -3.69
CA GLY A 15 -7.54 -3.94 -3.70
C GLY A 15 -8.35 -3.94 -5.01
N LYS A 16 -9.51 -3.27 -4.98
CA LYS A 16 -10.45 -3.18 -6.12
C LYS A 16 -9.78 -2.74 -7.43
N ASP A 17 -8.87 -1.78 -7.35
CA ASP A 17 -8.24 -1.19 -8.53
C ASP A 17 -7.26 -2.18 -9.20
N SER A 18 -6.46 -2.89 -8.43
CA SER A 18 -5.59 -3.95 -8.96
C SER A 18 -6.38 -5.18 -9.43
N MET A 19 -7.52 -5.48 -8.78
CA MET A 19 -8.44 -6.52 -9.26
C MET A 19 -9.08 -6.13 -10.59
N ALA A 20 -9.46 -4.87 -10.79
CA ALA A 20 -9.97 -4.41 -12.08
C ALA A 20 -8.92 -4.57 -13.18
N CYS A 21 -7.66 -4.24 -12.93
CA CYS A 21 -6.58 -4.49 -13.89
C CYS A 21 -6.42 -5.98 -14.20
N LEU A 22 -6.53 -6.84 -13.17
CA LEU A 22 -6.45 -8.29 -13.37
C LEU A 22 -7.53 -8.79 -14.31
N TYR A 23 -8.79 -8.38 -14.12
CA TYR A 23 -9.91 -8.77 -14.98
C TYR A 23 -9.86 -8.13 -16.37
N LEU A 24 -9.37 -6.89 -16.51
CA LEU A 24 -9.11 -6.29 -17.82
C LEU A 24 -8.09 -7.08 -18.63
N LEU A 25 -7.19 -7.78 -17.95
CA LEU A 25 -6.11 -8.56 -18.55
C LEU A 25 -6.42 -10.07 -18.57
N LYS A 26 -7.67 -10.48 -18.29
CA LYS A 26 -8.04 -11.89 -18.10
C LYS A 26 -7.67 -12.80 -19.28
N ASP A 27 -7.76 -12.31 -20.52
CA ASP A 27 -7.44 -13.06 -21.71
C ASP A 27 -5.93 -13.18 -21.99
N HIS A 28 -5.10 -12.52 -21.18
CA HIS A 28 -3.64 -12.47 -21.30
C HIS A 28 -2.90 -12.97 -20.03
N LEU A 29 -3.61 -13.55 -19.07
CA LEU A 29 -3.00 -13.95 -17.79
C LEU A 29 -1.94 -15.05 -17.93
N SER A 30 -1.94 -15.83 -19.01
CA SER A 30 -0.87 -16.77 -19.34
C SER A 30 0.47 -16.10 -19.64
N ASP A 31 0.43 -14.87 -20.15
CA ASP A 31 1.58 -14.11 -20.64
C ASP A 31 2.05 -13.05 -19.65
N ILE A 32 1.35 -12.91 -18.54
CA ILE A 32 1.57 -11.87 -17.52
C ILE A 32 2.01 -12.51 -16.21
N THR A 33 3.02 -11.95 -15.58
CA THR A 33 3.38 -12.30 -14.20
C THR A 33 2.68 -11.36 -13.23
N VAL A 34 1.92 -11.91 -12.28
CA VAL A 34 1.28 -11.12 -11.21
C VAL A 34 2.18 -11.12 -10.00
N LEU A 35 2.62 -9.93 -9.56
CA LEU A 35 3.46 -9.76 -8.36
C LEU A 35 2.65 -9.20 -7.20
N TRP A 36 2.77 -9.83 -6.06
CA TRP A 36 2.17 -9.38 -4.80
C TRP A 36 3.22 -9.29 -3.69
N ALA A 37 3.33 -8.10 -3.07
CA ALA A 37 4.18 -7.89 -1.89
C ALA A 37 3.39 -8.24 -0.62
N ASN A 38 3.78 -9.33 0.05
CA ASN A 38 3.18 -9.76 1.30
C ASN A 38 3.96 -9.21 2.50
N THR A 39 3.40 -8.20 3.15
CA THR A 39 3.98 -7.57 4.34
C THR A 39 3.76 -8.36 5.64
N GLY A 40 2.99 -9.46 5.58
CA GLY A 40 2.65 -10.29 6.75
C GLY A 40 1.60 -9.68 7.68
N LYS A 41 1.05 -8.51 7.35
CA LYS A 41 0.03 -7.80 8.17
C LYS A 41 -1.23 -7.48 7.39
N ASN A 42 -1.62 -8.40 6.55
CA ASN A 42 -2.80 -8.27 5.72
C ASN A 42 -4.08 -8.62 6.49
N TYR A 43 -5.21 -8.06 6.05
CA TYR A 43 -6.52 -8.51 6.50
C TYR A 43 -6.86 -9.87 5.89
N PRO A 44 -7.68 -10.71 6.57
CA PRO A 44 -8.15 -11.97 6.00
C PRO A 44 -8.86 -11.79 4.64
N GLU A 45 -9.67 -10.75 4.49
CA GLU A 45 -10.38 -10.43 3.26
C GLU A 45 -9.45 -10.16 2.08
N LEU A 46 -8.33 -9.49 2.36
CA LEU A 46 -7.29 -9.29 1.34
C LEU A 46 -6.65 -10.64 0.95
N LEU A 47 -6.37 -11.50 1.94
CA LEU A 47 -5.81 -12.83 1.68
C LEU A 47 -6.77 -13.70 0.86
N ASP A 48 -8.07 -13.59 1.08
CA ASP A 48 -9.09 -14.27 0.26
C ASP A 48 -9.07 -13.76 -1.19
N THR A 49 -8.95 -12.43 -1.38
CA THR A 49 -8.81 -11.83 -2.70
C THR A 49 -7.54 -12.30 -3.40
N VAL A 50 -6.41 -12.32 -2.69
CA VAL A 50 -5.12 -12.86 -3.19
C VAL A 50 -5.26 -14.34 -3.56
N SER A 51 -5.94 -15.13 -2.73
CA SER A 51 -6.17 -16.56 -3.02
C SER A 51 -6.98 -16.77 -4.29
N ARG A 52 -7.99 -15.94 -4.54
CA ARG A 52 -8.77 -15.96 -5.81
C ARG A 52 -7.88 -15.57 -6.99
N ALA A 53 -7.09 -14.52 -6.87
CA ALA A 53 -6.16 -14.10 -7.93
C ALA A 53 -5.13 -15.21 -8.26
N LYS A 54 -4.58 -15.88 -7.26
CA LYS A 54 -3.65 -17.02 -7.45
C LYS A 54 -4.26 -18.16 -8.25
N LYS A 55 -5.58 -18.41 -8.12
CA LYS A 55 -6.28 -19.45 -8.88
C LYS A 55 -6.49 -19.06 -10.36
N LEU A 56 -6.59 -17.76 -10.62
CA LEU A 56 -6.80 -17.24 -11.98
C LEU A 56 -5.49 -17.09 -12.77
N CYS A 57 -4.38 -16.87 -12.06
CA CYS A 57 -3.10 -16.47 -12.67
C CYS A 57 -2.09 -17.60 -12.59
N PRO A 58 -1.73 -18.23 -13.72
CA PRO A 58 -0.70 -19.28 -13.74
C PRO A 58 0.65 -18.80 -13.21
N ASN A 59 1.00 -17.54 -13.50
CA ASN A 59 2.29 -16.94 -13.14
C ASN A 59 2.08 -15.92 -11.98
N PHE A 60 1.71 -16.42 -10.81
CA PHE A 60 1.56 -15.59 -9.61
C PHE A 60 2.77 -15.72 -8.69
N VAL A 61 3.44 -14.60 -8.39
CA VAL A 61 4.62 -14.54 -7.53
C VAL A 61 4.32 -13.73 -6.27
N GLU A 62 4.51 -14.35 -5.12
CA GLU A 62 4.44 -13.72 -3.81
C GLU A 62 5.85 -13.32 -3.34
N ILE A 63 6.01 -12.05 -3.01
CA ILE A 63 7.24 -11.49 -2.44
C ILE A 63 7.00 -11.24 -0.96
N LYS A 64 7.60 -12.04 -0.09
CA LYS A 64 7.50 -11.86 1.37
C LYS A 64 8.48 -10.79 1.81
N THR A 65 7.99 -9.77 2.50
CA THR A 65 8.82 -8.72 3.10
C THR A 65 8.79 -8.79 4.62
N ASN A 66 9.81 -8.28 5.29
CA ASN A 66 9.92 -8.30 6.74
C ASN A 66 9.67 -6.91 7.32
N ARG A 67 8.43 -6.45 7.23
CA ARG A 67 8.01 -5.14 7.73
C ARG A 67 8.28 -4.96 9.23
N ASP A 68 8.13 -6.00 10.03
CA ASP A 68 8.34 -5.89 11.48
C ASP A 68 9.82 -5.61 11.80
N ALA A 69 10.76 -6.19 11.04
CA ALA A 69 12.18 -5.85 11.15
C ALA A 69 12.45 -4.42 10.70
N GLN A 70 11.88 -4.00 9.58
CA GLN A 70 11.99 -2.63 9.07
C GLN A 70 11.43 -1.60 10.10
N TRP A 71 10.29 -1.87 10.74
CA TRP A 71 9.75 -1.00 11.78
C TRP A 71 10.59 -0.98 13.06
N LYS A 72 11.22 -2.11 13.41
CA LYS A 72 12.15 -2.15 14.54
C LYS A 72 13.37 -1.27 14.28
N GLU A 73 13.81 -1.18 13.05
CA GLU A 73 14.97 -0.41 12.64
C GLU A 73 14.66 1.08 12.41
N ASN A 74 13.55 1.41 11.76
CA ASN A 74 13.25 2.78 11.30
C ASN A 74 12.08 3.43 12.06
N GLY A 75 11.29 2.65 12.81
CA GLY A 75 10.17 3.14 13.59
C GLY A 75 8.81 2.97 12.92
N LEU A 76 7.78 3.49 13.59
CA LEU A 76 6.39 3.42 13.12
C LEU A 76 6.15 4.43 11.98
N PRO A 77 5.42 4.05 10.91
CA PRO A 77 5.12 4.99 9.82
C PRO A 77 4.14 6.07 10.28
N SER A 78 4.33 7.28 9.77
CA SER A 78 3.50 8.44 10.09
C SER A 78 3.44 9.42 8.93
N ASP A 79 2.34 10.18 8.85
CA ASP A 79 2.18 11.32 7.94
C ASP A 79 2.97 12.54 8.41
N ILE A 80 3.19 12.66 9.72
CA ILE A 80 3.97 13.74 10.35
C ILE A 80 5.17 13.12 11.03
N VAL A 81 6.37 13.53 10.65
CA VAL A 81 7.62 12.94 11.13
C VAL A 81 8.51 14.01 11.76
N PRO A 82 8.42 14.22 13.09
CA PRO A 82 9.36 15.07 13.79
C PRO A 82 10.77 14.50 13.72
N ILE A 83 11.73 15.32 13.31
CA ILE A 83 13.10 14.89 13.01
C ILE A 83 13.78 14.17 14.18
N ASP A 84 13.60 14.64 15.41
CA ASP A 84 14.15 14.05 16.64
C ASP A 84 13.65 12.64 16.95
N TYR A 85 12.59 12.20 16.28
CA TYR A 85 11.99 10.88 16.42
C TYR A 85 12.39 9.92 15.28
N THR A 86 13.15 10.39 14.31
CA THR A 86 13.71 9.54 13.26
C THR A 86 14.96 8.80 13.74
N LYS A 87 15.33 7.73 13.07
CA LYS A 87 16.59 7.01 13.31
C LYS A 87 17.81 7.95 13.28
N ILE A 88 17.87 8.81 12.28
CA ILE A 88 18.97 9.79 12.11
C ILE A 88 18.93 10.83 13.23
N GLY A 89 17.78 11.42 13.52
CA GLY A 89 17.63 12.42 14.57
C GLY A 89 18.02 11.89 15.96
N GLN A 90 17.64 10.65 16.28
CA GLN A 90 18.05 10.00 17.53
C GLN A 90 19.56 9.72 17.58
N GLY A 91 20.16 9.37 16.46
CA GLY A 91 21.61 9.19 16.34
C GLY A 91 22.38 10.48 16.65
N VAL A 92 21.89 11.62 16.14
CA VAL A 92 22.52 12.93 16.37
C VAL A 92 22.29 13.45 17.79
N THR A 93 21.05 13.30 18.32
CA THR A 93 20.68 13.86 19.64
C THR A 93 21.03 12.92 20.81
N CYS A 94 21.42 11.68 20.53
CA CYS A 94 21.70 10.62 21.52
C CYS A 94 20.51 10.35 22.47
N LYS A 95 19.29 10.75 22.10
CA LYS A 95 18.08 10.57 22.90
C LYS A 95 17.32 9.33 22.43
N LYS A 96 17.05 8.41 23.35
CA LYS A 96 16.17 7.27 23.09
C LYS A 96 14.69 7.68 23.18
N LYS A 97 14.06 7.79 22.05
CA LYS A 97 12.62 8.08 21.90
C LYS A 97 11.93 6.98 21.11
N VAL A 98 10.60 7.02 21.06
CA VAL A 98 9.85 6.23 20.06
C VAL A 98 10.34 6.62 18.68
N MET A 99 10.73 5.64 17.85
CA MET A 99 11.13 5.93 16.48
C MET A 99 9.91 6.03 15.56
N ILE A 100 9.96 7.02 14.69
CA ILE A 100 8.94 7.29 13.66
C ILE A 100 9.65 7.48 12.32
N GLN A 101 9.05 6.96 11.26
CA GLN A 101 9.50 7.13 9.89
C GLN A 101 8.40 7.69 8.99
N SER A 102 8.75 8.22 7.84
CA SER A 102 7.80 8.55 6.80
C SER A 102 7.09 7.27 6.32
N TYR A 103 5.77 7.36 6.11
CA TYR A 103 5.04 6.26 5.48
C TYR A 103 5.55 5.98 4.06
N LEU A 104 6.04 7.00 3.35
CA LEU A 104 6.64 6.84 2.02
C LEU A 104 7.83 5.89 2.07
N GLN A 105 8.74 6.06 3.05
CA GLN A 105 9.87 5.15 3.24
C GLN A 105 9.37 3.73 3.56
N CYS A 106 8.42 3.60 4.50
CA CYS A 106 7.86 2.30 4.87
C CYS A 106 7.24 1.57 3.67
N CYS A 107 6.40 2.25 2.88
CA CYS A 107 5.75 1.67 1.70
C CYS A 107 6.76 1.38 0.59
N TRP A 108 7.75 2.26 0.38
CA TRP A 108 8.80 2.04 -0.59
C TRP A 108 9.58 0.77 -0.28
N GLU A 109 10.13 0.65 0.93
CA GLU A 109 10.99 -0.49 1.32
C GLU A 109 10.25 -1.83 1.42
N ASN A 110 8.94 -1.81 1.80
CA ASN A 110 8.19 -3.05 2.01
C ASN A 110 7.29 -3.45 0.82
N ILE A 111 7.00 -2.54 -0.11
CA ILE A 111 6.06 -2.79 -1.19
C ILE A 111 6.68 -2.45 -2.55
N SER A 112 6.97 -1.15 -2.79
CA SER A 112 7.30 -0.69 -4.13
C SER A 112 8.67 -1.18 -4.61
N SER A 113 9.72 -1.04 -3.79
CA SER A 113 11.08 -1.48 -4.15
C SER A 113 11.16 -3.00 -4.38
N PRO A 114 10.63 -3.88 -3.50
CA PRO A 114 10.62 -5.31 -3.77
C PRO A 114 9.88 -5.71 -5.05
N LEU A 115 8.75 -5.05 -5.36
CA LEU A 115 8.02 -5.28 -6.60
C LEU A 115 8.82 -4.82 -7.81
N PHE A 116 9.48 -3.66 -7.73
CA PHE A 116 10.28 -3.10 -8.81
C PHE A 116 11.53 -3.94 -9.09
N GLU A 117 12.27 -4.32 -8.05
CA GLU A 117 13.45 -5.18 -8.20
C GLU A 117 13.06 -6.53 -8.79
N LYS A 118 11.95 -7.12 -8.34
CA LYS A 118 11.47 -8.38 -8.92
C LYS A 118 11.03 -8.23 -10.37
N SER A 119 10.44 -7.10 -10.73
CA SER A 119 10.10 -6.79 -12.13
C SER A 119 11.36 -6.71 -13.00
N LYS A 120 12.44 -6.10 -12.52
CA LYS A 120 13.74 -6.07 -13.20
C LYS A 120 14.36 -7.47 -13.36
N GLU A 121 14.35 -8.26 -12.28
CA GLU A 121 14.84 -9.66 -12.33
C GLU A 121 14.12 -10.51 -13.40
N LEU A 122 12.82 -10.26 -13.59
CA LEU A 122 12.01 -10.92 -14.60
C LEU A 122 12.25 -10.37 -16.02
N GLY A 123 13.06 -9.33 -16.16
CA GLY A 123 13.28 -8.64 -17.44
C GLY A 123 12.01 -7.98 -17.99
N ALA A 124 11.16 -7.46 -17.07
CA ALA A 124 9.91 -6.82 -17.47
C ALA A 124 10.17 -5.59 -18.36
N THR A 125 9.35 -5.40 -19.38
CA THR A 125 9.34 -4.19 -20.21
C THR A 125 8.10 -3.34 -19.97
N LEU A 126 7.08 -3.90 -19.28
CA LEU A 126 5.85 -3.22 -18.91
C LEU A 126 5.44 -3.60 -17.48
N ILE A 127 5.17 -2.61 -16.65
CA ILE A 127 4.52 -2.75 -15.36
C ILE A 127 3.12 -2.17 -15.44
N VAL A 128 2.11 -3.00 -15.14
CA VAL A 128 0.71 -2.58 -15.04
C VAL A 128 0.38 -2.27 -13.59
N ARG A 129 -0.28 -1.13 -13.33
CA ARG A 129 -0.72 -0.73 -11.99
C ARG A 129 -2.17 -0.27 -12.01
N GLY A 130 -2.91 -0.66 -10.98
CA GLY A 130 -4.26 -0.19 -10.74
C GLY A 130 -4.30 1.20 -10.11
N GLN A 131 -3.72 2.20 -10.77
CA GLN A 131 -3.68 3.59 -10.29
C GLN A 131 -4.73 4.41 -11.04
N ARG A 132 -5.48 5.25 -10.31
CA ARG A 132 -6.48 6.18 -10.86
C ARG A 132 -6.06 7.62 -10.62
N ALA A 133 -6.45 8.54 -11.53
CA ALA A 133 -6.13 9.96 -11.42
C ALA A 133 -6.67 10.60 -10.13
N ASN A 134 -7.83 10.14 -9.65
CA ASN A 134 -8.53 10.69 -8.48
C ASN A 134 -8.21 9.96 -7.16
N GLU A 135 -7.07 9.29 -7.05
CA GLU A 135 -6.63 8.69 -5.79
C GLU A 135 -5.89 9.70 -4.92
N SER A 136 -6.17 9.67 -3.62
CA SER A 136 -5.53 10.57 -2.63
C SER A 136 -4.02 10.33 -2.45
N HIS A 137 -3.54 9.13 -2.77
CA HIS A 137 -2.14 8.71 -2.59
C HIS A 137 -1.62 8.01 -3.86
N ARG A 138 -1.76 8.68 -4.99
CA ARG A 138 -1.16 8.18 -6.23
C ARG A 138 0.34 8.49 -6.27
N SER A 139 1.11 7.69 -7.02
CA SER A 139 2.47 8.09 -7.38
C SER A 139 2.40 9.18 -8.47
N ASP A 140 3.43 10.02 -8.53
CA ASP A 140 3.52 11.07 -9.55
C ASP A 140 3.80 10.54 -10.96
N SER A 141 4.00 9.23 -11.12
CA SER A 141 4.22 8.63 -12.42
C SER A 141 2.96 8.75 -13.28
N GLU A 142 3.07 9.43 -14.40
CA GLU A 142 2.03 9.48 -15.42
C GLU A 142 1.93 8.14 -16.16
N ASN A 143 0.80 7.93 -16.83
CA ASN A 143 0.63 6.78 -17.70
C ASN A 143 1.66 6.84 -18.85
N GLY A 144 2.43 5.78 -19.03
CA GLY A 144 3.52 5.74 -19.99
C GLY A 144 4.90 6.16 -19.46
N TYR A 145 5.00 6.54 -18.18
CA TYR A 145 6.28 6.84 -17.53
C TYR A 145 7.27 5.69 -17.70
N MET A 146 8.54 6.05 -17.89
CA MET A 146 9.64 5.09 -18.07
C MET A 146 10.61 5.17 -16.90
N GLN A 147 10.98 4.02 -16.33
CA GLN A 147 12.02 3.90 -15.32
C GLN A 147 12.87 2.65 -15.60
N ASP A 148 14.19 2.81 -15.67
CA ASP A 148 15.16 1.74 -15.94
C ASP A 148 14.78 0.88 -17.17
N GLY A 149 14.24 1.51 -18.22
CA GLY A 149 13.80 0.82 -19.44
C GLY A 149 12.45 0.10 -19.34
N ILE A 150 11.75 0.20 -18.22
CA ILE A 150 10.44 -0.39 -17.98
C ILE A 150 9.37 0.70 -18.08
N GLN A 151 8.35 0.46 -18.90
CA GLN A 151 7.20 1.35 -19.03
C GLN A 151 6.15 1.05 -17.97
N PHE A 152 5.52 2.10 -17.41
CA PHE A 152 4.38 1.97 -16.51
C PHE A 152 3.08 2.23 -17.27
N TRP A 153 2.10 1.36 -17.08
CA TRP A 153 0.77 1.49 -17.65
C TRP A 153 -0.31 1.45 -16.57
N HIS A 154 -1.18 2.45 -16.61
CA HIS A 154 -2.31 2.62 -15.69
C HIS A 154 -3.63 2.49 -16.48
N PRO A 155 -4.11 1.26 -16.76
CA PRO A 155 -5.26 1.04 -17.66
C PRO A 155 -6.57 1.67 -17.17
N ILE A 156 -6.70 1.90 -15.87
CA ILE A 156 -7.88 2.48 -15.23
C ILE A 156 -7.67 3.92 -14.76
N GLU A 157 -6.63 4.62 -15.22
CA GLU A 157 -6.28 5.97 -14.74
C GLU A 157 -7.47 6.94 -14.81
N GLY A 158 -8.22 6.92 -15.91
CA GLY A 158 -9.41 7.77 -16.10
C GLY A 158 -10.69 7.26 -15.45
N TRP A 159 -10.65 6.12 -14.73
CA TRP A 159 -11.87 5.56 -14.16
C TRP A 159 -12.22 6.21 -12.81
N THR A 160 -13.51 6.42 -12.62
CA THR A 160 -14.05 6.72 -11.29
C THR A 160 -14.11 5.44 -10.44
N LYS A 161 -14.21 5.60 -9.13
CA LYS A 161 -14.42 4.48 -8.23
C LYS A 161 -15.70 3.69 -8.56
N GLY A 162 -16.77 4.38 -8.89
CA GLY A 162 -18.03 3.74 -9.31
C GLY A 162 -17.82 2.82 -10.50
N GLN A 163 -17.16 3.30 -11.55
CA GLN A 163 -16.83 2.50 -12.73
C GLN A 163 -16.00 1.25 -12.41
N VAL A 164 -15.03 1.36 -11.51
CA VAL A 164 -14.25 0.19 -11.05
C VAL A 164 -15.15 -0.85 -10.38
N LEU A 165 -16.02 -0.42 -9.46
CA LEU A 165 -16.92 -1.32 -8.74
C LEU A 165 -17.96 -1.95 -9.66
N ASP A 166 -18.52 -1.20 -10.60
CA ASP A 166 -19.51 -1.69 -11.57
C ASP A 166 -18.88 -2.71 -12.51
N PHE A 167 -17.66 -2.44 -12.99
CA PHE A 167 -16.89 -3.40 -13.77
C PHE A 167 -16.63 -4.69 -12.99
N LEU A 168 -16.17 -4.58 -11.74
CA LEU A 168 -15.92 -5.76 -10.91
C LEU A 168 -17.21 -6.54 -10.59
N ARG A 169 -18.37 -5.89 -10.42
CA ARG A 169 -19.65 -6.58 -10.26
C ARG A 169 -20.03 -7.38 -11.52
N ALA A 170 -19.79 -6.81 -12.70
CA ALA A 170 -20.04 -7.50 -13.96
C ALA A 170 -19.14 -8.73 -14.13
N GLU A 171 -17.87 -8.64 -13.74
CA GLU A 171 -16.90 -9.73 -13.90
C GLU A 171 -17.00 -10.81 -12.80
N MET A 172 -17.28 -10.43 -11.55
CA MET A 172 -17.23 -11.32 -10.38
C MET A 172 -18.61 -11.77 -9.91
N GLY A 173 -19.68 -11.11 -10.35
CA GLY A 173 -21.04 -11.27 -9.83
C GLY A 173 -21.20 -10.55 -8.49
N ASN A 174 -20.65 -11.13 -7.42
CA ASN A 174 -20.70 -10.56 -6.08
C ASN A 174 -19.35 -9.97 -5.67
N LEU A 175 -19.37 -8.70 -5.27
CA LEU A 175 -18.19 -8.05 -4.70
C LEU A 175 -17.95 -8.53 -3.27
N PRO A 176 -16.68 -8.71 -2.86
CA PRO A 176 -16.33 -8.88 -1.47
C PRO A 176 -16.89 -7.74 -0.61
N ASP A 177 -17.42 -8.07 0.58
CA ASP A 177 -18.10 -7.08 1.44
C ASP A 177 -17.19 -5.92 1.85
N HIS A 178 -15.90 -6.16 1.99
CA HIS A 178 -14.94 -5.10 2.33
C HIS A 178 -14.80 -4.02 1.24
N TYR A 179 -15.20 -4.26 -0.01
CA TYR A 179 -15.25 -3.22 -1.04
C TYR A 179 -16.38 -2.20 -0.83
N LYS A 180 -17.32 -2.51 0.06
CA LYS A 180 -18.34 -1.56 0.53
C LYS A 180 -17.75 -0.55 1.52
N LEU A 181 -16.65 -0.92 2.18
CA LEU A 181 -15.92 -0.04 3.08
C LEU A 181 -15.01 0.86 2.25
N ASP A 182 -15.37 2.10 2.18
CA ASP A 182 -15.11 2.93 1.04
C ASP A 182 -13.76 3.62 0.96
N HIS A 183 -13.13 3.92 2.05
CA HIS A 183 -12.17 5.02 2.07
C HIS A 183 -10.74 4.63 2.38
N SER A 184 -10.45 3.36 2.65
CA SER A 184 -9.09 2.95 3.01
C SER A 184 -8.66 1.65 2.37
N SER A 185 -7.37 1.55 2.07
CA SER A 185 -6.75 0.30 1.66
C SER A 185 -6.76 -0.71 2.80
N MET A 186 -7.01 -1.99 2.46
CA MET A 186 -6.98 -3.12 3.38
C MET A 186 -5.57 -3.73 3.51
N ASP A 187 -4.51 -2.99 3.19
CA ASP A 187 -3.14 -3.51 3.16
C ASP A 187 -2.61 -3.89 4.55
N CYS A 188 -2.00 -2.94 5.24
CA CYS A 188 -1.44 -3.19 6.56
C CYS A 188 -2.45 -2.81 7.65
N TRP A 189 -3.07 -3.79 8.32
CA TRP A 189 -4.11 -3.51 9.32
C TRP A 189 -3.64 -2.65 10.50
N ASP A 190 -2.35 -2.64 10.82
CA ASP A 190 -1.78 -1.88 11.94
C ASP A 190 -0.94 -0.67 11.50
N CYS A 191 -1.11 -0.19 10.26
CA CYS A 191 -0.45 1.01 9.75
C CYS A 191 -0.92 2.25 10.52
N THR A 192 0.02 3.04 11.03
CA THR A 192 -0.25 4.25 11.83
C THR A 192 -0.20 5.55 11.01
N ALA A 193 -0.02 5.43 9.69
CA ALA A 193 -0.12 6.52 8.74
C ALA A 193 -1.50 6.59 8.06
N PHE A 194 -1.66 7.53 7.15
CA PHE A 194 -2.90 7.84 6.44
C PHE A 194 -4.03 8.26 7.38
N ALA A 195 -3.71 9.07 8.38
CA ALA A 195 -4.64 9.47 9.43
C ALA A 195 -5.94 10.08 8.89
N ALA A 196 -5.85 10.93 7.86
CA ALA A 196 -7.01 11.57 7.23
C ALA A 196 -7.98 10.58 6.56
N HIS A 197 -7.51 9.38 6.20
CA HIS A 197 -8.27 8.38 5.45
C HIS A 197 -8.46 7.05 6.20
N SER A 198 -8.09 7.00 7.48
CA SER A 198 -8.09 5.75 8.26
C SER A 198 -9.31 5.57 9.16
N HIS A 199 -10.27 6.51 9.15
CA HIS A 199 -11.43 6.44 10.04
C HIS A 199 -12.24 5.16 9.83
N ASP A 200 -12.66 4.89 8.60
CA ASP A 200 -13.50 3.72 8.29
C ASP A 200 -12.76 2.40 8.56
N ARG A 201 -11.46 2.35 8.29
CA ARG A 201 -10.60 1.21 8.64
C ARG A 201 -10.57 0.98 10.15
N ALA A 202 -10.45 2.04 10.95
CA ALA A 202 -10.44 1.95 12.40
C ALA A 202 -11.79 1.46 12.94
N GLU A 203 -12.91 1.96 12.44
CA GLU A 203 -14.25 1.50 12.82
C GLU A 203 -14.49 0.05 12.39
N TYR A 204 -14.06 -0.34 11.19
CA TYR A 204 -14.12 -1.73 10.75
C TYR A 204 -13.34 -2.65 11.69
N MET A 205 -12.11 -2.30 12.02
CA MET A 205 -11.30 -3.09 12.95
C MET A 205 -11.91 -3.18 14.34
N LYS A 206 -12.52 -2.11 14.82
CA LYS A 206 -13.18 -2.07 16.12
C LYS A 206 -14.33 -3.08 16.21
N VAL A 207 -15.10 -3.20 15.12
CA VAL A 207 -16.25 -4.12 15.02
C VAL A 207 -15.80 -5.57 14.79
N TYR A 208 -14.98 -5.79 13.76
CA TYR A 208 -14.66 -7.14 13.28
C TYR A 208 -13.36 -7.73 13.85
N TYR A 209 -12.44 -6.89 14.32
CA TYR A 209 -11.11 -7.30 14.80
C TYR A 209 -10.71 -6.58 16.10
N PRO A 210 -11.48 -6.64 17.21
CA PRO A 210 -11.26 -5.83 18.41
C PRO A 210 -9.87 -6.04 19.04
N VAL A 211 -9.28 -7.22 18.94
CA VAL A 211 -7.93 -7.49 19.44
C VAL A 211 -6.88 -6.77 18.59
N LYS A 212 -6.99 -6.83 17.24
CA LYS A 212 -6.11 -6.09 16.33
C LYS A 212 -6.27 -4.58 16.52
N TYR A 213 -7.51 -4.11 16.72
CA TYR A 213 -7.79 -2.69 16.99
C TYR A 213 -7.06 -2.18 18.23
N LYS A 214 -7.07 -2.93 19.33
CA LYS A 214 -6.31 -2.57 20.54
C LYS A 214 -4.80 -2.51 20.29
N GLN A 215 -4.26 -3.40 19.46
CA GLN A 215 -2.85 -3.38 19.08
C GLN A 215 -2.52 -2.17 18.20
N TYR A 216 -3.38 -1.86 17.25
CA TYR A 216 -3.29 -0.65 16.42
C TYR A 216 -3.31 0.62 17.26
N GLN A 217 -4.30 0.76 18.18
CA GLN A 217 -4.40 1.91 19.07
C GLN A 217 -3.13 2.14 19.90
N LYS A 218 -2.51 1.08 20.42
CA LYS A 218 -1.25 1.18 21.17
C LYS A 218 -0.12 1.78 20.32
N LYS A 219 -0.05 1.42 19.04
CA LYS A 219 0.94 1.97 18.11
C LYS A 219 0.61 3.41 17.75
N LEU A 220 -0.65 3.69 17.43
CA LEU A 220 -1.12 5.03 17.09
C LEU A 220 -0.87 6.01 18.24
N ASN A 221 -1.14 5.63 19.50
CA ASN A 221 -0.87 6.46 20.68
C ASN A 221 0.62 6.81 20.81
N LYS A 222 1.54 5.91 20.47
CA LYS A 222 2.98 6.22 20.46
C LYS A 222 3.32 7.29 19.42
N VAL A 223 2.75 7.19 18.22
CA VAL A 223 2.94 8.17 17.16
C VAL A 223 2.34 9.51 17.55
N CYS A 224 1.09 9.53 18.05
CA CYS A 224 0.43 10.74 18.53
C CYS A 224 1.21 11.42 19.66
N GLY A 225 1.73 10.65 20.61
CA GLY A 225 2.57 11.18 21.71
C GLY A 225 3.82 11.89 21.18
N ALA A 226 4.52 11.27 20.24
CA ALA A 226 5.72 11.84 19.64
C ALA A 226 5.45 13.14 18.86
N ILE A 227 4.38 13.16 18.06
CA ILE A 227 3.95 14.36 17.32
C ILE A 227 3.55 15.47 18.29
N THR A 228 2.78 15.15 19.33
CA THR A 228 2.34 16.10 20.35
C THR A 228 3.52 16.70 21.11
N ASP A 229 4.51 15.90 21.48
CA ASP A 229 5.70 16.38 22.17
C ASP A 229 6.54 17.33 21.30
N ALA A 230 6.68 17.00 20.02
CA ALA A 230 7.35 17.89 19.07
C ALA A 230 6.58 19.20 18.89
N TYR A 231 5.26 19.11 18.70
CA TYR A 231 4.40 20.29 18.53
C TYR A 231 4.43 21.22 19.75
N LYS A 232 4.41 20.69 20.97
CA LYS A 232 4.49 21.49 22.20
C LYS A 232 5.75 22.36 22.27
N GLN A 233 6.86 21.94 21.67
CA GLN A 233 8.09 22.74 21.63
C GLN A 233 7.87 24.03 20.81
N TYR A 234 7.19 23.94 19.66
CA TYR A 234 6.86 25.12 18.85
C TYR A 234 5.83 26.03 19.53
N ILE A 235 4.82 25.46 20.20
CA ILE A 235 3.81 26.26 20.93
C ILE A 235 4.44 27.11 22.03
N ARG A 236 5.48 26.65 22.71
CA ARG A 236 6.19 27.44 23.72
C ARG A 236 6.82 28.69 23.13
N LEU A 237 7.39 28.58 21.91
CA LEU A 237 8.01 29.73 21.25
C LEU A 237 7.01 30.79 20.75
N ILE A 238 5.73 30.46 20.65
CA ILE A 238 4.68 31.41 20.21
C ILE A 238 4.03 32.11 21.40
N LYS A 239 4.12 31.51 22.60
CA LYS A 239 3.45 32.04 23.80
C LYS A 239 4.32 32.98 24.62
N ASP A 240 5.60 33.06 24.32
CA ASP A 240 6.57 34.01 24.91
C ASP A 240 6.69 35.27 24.03
#